data_8f90e740f37adb821e149d604b461579
#
_entry.id   8f90e740f37adb821e149d604b461579
#
_cell.length_a   1.000
_cell.length_b   1.000
_cell.length_c   1.000
_cell.angle_alpha   90.00
_cell.angle_beta   90.00
_cell.angle_gamma   90.00
#
_symmetry.space_group_name_H-M   'P 1'
#
loop_
_entity.id
_entity.type
_entity.pdbx_description
1 polymer ?
#
loop_
_entity_poly.entity_id
_entity_poly.type
_entity_poly.pdbx_seq_one_letter_code
_entity_poly.pdbx_strand_id
1 'polypeptide(L)'
;MLELNNKKNIAILFSGGVESTLLYYLTLKQTSSETNIKLFIIDRDNNPIERAFDLYNKLKILWNDTRTSLHILLIPETIPSHKKISNALNILNQEHDCVILGLNKYPSKKSIRPKLKGNTFNNTSILKMLNKFENLILPFIDLQKNQIIQMYYDYDIKEILQMTHSCGSPELKPCKICFNCRERIWAYNKLDKPLELGV
;
A
#
# COMPACT_ATOMS: atom_id res chain seq x y z
N MET A 1 13.14 4.24 -7.98
CA MET A 1 12.59 3.68 -9.24
C MET A 1 12.46 2.18 -9.02
N LEU A 2 11.38 1.55 -9.50
CA LEU A 2 11.20 0.10 -9.36
C LEU A 2 12.14 -0.60 -10.37
N GLU A 3 12.89 -1.60 -9.94
CA GLU A 3 13.69 -2.43 -10.86
C GLU A 3 12.84 -3.63 -11.30
N LEU A 4 11.99 -3.42 -12.31
CA LEU A 4 11.06 -4.41 -12.83
C LEU A 4 11.45 -4.98 -14.19
N ASN A 5 12.65 -4.66 -14.67
CA ASN A 5 13.16 -5.16 -15.95
C ASN A 5 13.16 -6.70 -15.96
N ASN A 6 12.59 -7.28 -17.02
CA ASN A 6 12.49 -8.72 -17.21
C ASN A 6 11.52 -9.47 -16.25
N LYS A 7 10.73 -8.79 -15.43
CA LYS A 7 9.69 -9.44 -14.62
C LYS A 7 8.42 -9.60 -15.46
N LYS A 8 7.94 -10.84 -15.59
CA LYS A 8 6.75 -11.18 -16.41
C LYS A 8 5.50 -11.33 -15.56
N ASN A 9 5.64 -11.85 -14.33
CA ASN A 9 4.54 -12.08 -13.40
C ASN A 9 4.80 -11.31 -12.11
N ILE A 10 4.06 -10.22 -11.90
CA ILE A 10 4.22 -9.33 -10.75
C ILE A 10 2.99 -9.41 -9.86
N ALA A 11 3.20 -9.62 -8.57
CA ALA A 11 2.18 -9.49 -7.55
C ALA A 11 2.34 -8.18 -6.78
N ILE A 12 1.25 -7.47 -6.54
CA ILE A 12 1.21 -6.27 -5.69
C ILE A 12 0.23 -6.51 -4.55
N LEU A 13 0.66 -6.36 -3.30
CA LEU A 13 -0.27 -6.31 -2.18
C LEU A 13 -1.01 -4.97 -2.19
N PHE A 14 -2.29 -5.02 -2.56
CA PHE A 14 -3.12 -3.85 -2.83
C PHE A 14 -4.17 -3.66 -1.73
N SER A 15 -4.08 -2.56 -0.99
CA SER A 15 -5.02 -2.21 0.07
C SER A 15 -5.93 -1.03 -0.29
N GLY A 16 -5.76 -0.42 -1.46
CA GLY A 16 -6.41 0.84 -1.83
C GLY A 16 -5.87 2.07 -1.06
N GLY A 17 -4.81 1.89 -0.28
CA GLY A 17 -4.12 2.98 0.41
C GLY A 17 -3.17 3.75 -0.49
N VAL A 18 -2.65 4.87 0.01
CA VAL A 18 -1.74 5.78 -0.72
C VAL A 18 -0.56 5.01 -1.32
N GLU A 19 0.09 4.16 -0.55
CA GLU A 19 1.28 3.44 -1.00
C GLU A 19 0.97 2.43 -2.10
N SER A 20 0.01 1.56 -1.86
CA SER A 20 -0.32 0.48 -2.80
C SER A 20 -0.92 0.98 -4.11
N THR A 21 -1.63 2.10 -4.07
CA THR A 21 -2.19 2.74 -5.26
C THR A 21 -1.08 3.37 -6.12
N LEU A 22 -0.11 4.04 -5.49
CA LEU A 22 1.04 4.56 -6.23
C LEU A 22 1.89 3.45 -6.83
N LEU A 23 2.07 2.34 -6.09
CA LEU A 23 2.80 1.16 -6.62
C LEU A 23 2.11 0.57 -7.85
N TYR A 24 0.79 0.47 -7.83
CA TYR A 24 0.03 0.03 -9.00
C TYR A 24 0.32 0.93 -10.21
N TYR A 25 0.20 2.26 -10.04
CA TYR A 25 0.51 3.23 -11.10
C TYR A 25 1.94 3.09 -11.62
N LEU A 26 2.94 3.07 -10.73
CA LEU A 26 4.35 2.98 -11.10
C LEU A 26 4.67 1.68 -11.81
N THR A 27 4.06 0.57 -11.39
CA THR A 27 4.23 -0.73 -12.05
C THR A 27 3.69 -0.69 -13.47
N LEU A 28 2.49 -0.12 -13.68
CA LEU A 28 1.93 0.07 -15.02
C LEU A 28 2.85 0.89 -15.94
N LYS A 29 3.46 1.94 -15.40
CA LYS A 29 4.33 2.85 -16.18
C LYS A 29 5.70 2.26 -16.50
N GLN A 30 6.19 1.34 -15.66
CA GLN A 30 7.57 0.83 -15.77
C GLN A 30 7.66 -0.59 -16.33
N THR A 31 6.54 -1.19 -16.70
CA THR A 31 6.48 -2.53 -17.29
C THR A 31 5.93 -2.52 -18.70
N SER A 32 6.33 -3.50 -19.49
CA SER A 32 5.83 -3.69 -20.85
C SER A 32 4.37 -4.16 -20.86
N SER A 33 3.71 -4.09 -22.04
CA SER A 33 2.36 -4.60 -22.26
C SER A 33 2.22 -6.11 -22.04
N GLU A 34 3.32 -6.84 -22.09
CA GLU A 34 3.34 -8.29 -21.90
C GLU A 34 3.45 -8.73 -20.44
N THR A 35 3.67 -7.77 -19.52
CA THR A 35 3.78 -8.07 -18.09
C THR A 35 2.40 -8.33 -17.50
N ASN A 36 2.24 -9.50 -16.89
CA ASN A 36 1.05 -9.87 -16.13
C ASN A 36 1.15 -9.30 -14.71
N ILE A 37 0.23 -8.42 -14.35
CA ILE A 37 0.21 -7.77 -13.04
C ILE A 37 -1.03 -8.23 -12.29
N LYS A 38 -0.82 -8.84 -11.11
CA LYS A 38 -1.89 -9.26 -10.23
C LYS A 38 -1.88 -8.44 -8.95
N LEU A 39 -3.01 -7.80 -8.67
CA LEU A 39 -3.22 -7.09 -7.41
C LEU A 39 -3.88 -8.05 -6.42
N PHE A 40 -3.39 -8.12 -5.19
CA PHE A 40 -3.92 -8.99 -4.15
C PHE A 40 -4.40 -8.19 -2.95
N ILE A 41 -5.67 -8.32 -2.63
CA ILE A 41 -6.24 -7.84 -1.37
C ILE A 41 -6.15 -8.99 -0.37
N ILE A 42 -5.52 -8.75 0.78
CA ILE A 42 -5.53 -9.71 1.88
C ILE A 42 -6.81 -9.48 2.68
N ASP A 43 -7.60 -10.52 2.85
CA ASP A 43 -8.72 -10.49 3.77
C ASP A 43 -8.21 -10.36 5.20
N ARG A 44 -8.55 -9.25 5.83
CA ARG A 44 -8.23 -8.95 7.23
C ARG A 44 -9.49 -8.51 7.94
N ASP A 45 -9.60 -8.96 9.17
CA ASP A 45 -10.62 -8.45 10.09
C ASP A 45 -10.62 -6.91 10.05
N ASN A 46 -11.72 -6.29 9.70
CA ASN A 46 -11.92 -4.84 9.57
C ASN A 46 -11.23 -4.13 8.39
N ASN A 47 -10.76 -4.84 7.37
CA ASN A 47 -10.34 -4.17 6.13
C ASN A 47 -11.48 -4.21 5.12
N PRO A 48 -12.07 -3.09 4.75
CA PRO A 48 -13.16 -3.08 3.78
C PRO A 48 -12.61 -3.42 2.38
N ILE A 49 -12.70 -4.71 2.03
CA ILE A 49 -12.28 -5.25 0.73
C ILE A 49 -12.97 -4.48 -0.41
N GLU A 50 -14.25 -4.14 -0.21
CA GLU A 50 -15.08 -3.42 -1.17
C GLU A 50 -14.44 -2.09 -1.60
N ARG A 51 -13.83 -1.35 -0.67
CA ARG A 51 -13.20 -0.06 -1.00
C ARG A 51 -11.99 -0.22 -1.91
N ALA A 52 -11.17 -1.22 -1.66
CA ALA A 52 -10.02 -1.50 -2.51
C ALA A 52 -10.49 -2.00 -3.88
N PHE A 53 -11.57 -2.78 -3.92
CA PHE A 53 -12.19 -3.27 -5.14
C PHE A 53 -12.78 -2.12 -5.97
N ASP A 54 -13.54 -1.23 -5.35
CA ASP A 54 -14.13 -0.06 -6.01
C ASP A 54 -13.05 0.87 -6.56
N LEU A 55 -12.00 1.12 -5.77
CA LEU A 55 -10.88 1.92 -6.22
C LEU A 55 -10.18 1.27 -7.42
N TYR A 56 -9.90 -0.03 -7.36
CA TYR A 56 -9.30 -0.74 -8.49
C TYR A 56 -10.13 -0.58 -9.77
N ASN A 57 -11.44 -0.79 -9.71
CA ASN A 57 -12.31 -0.67 -10.86
C ASN A 57 -12.28 0.76 -11.47
N LYS A 58 -12.32 1.79 -10.62
CA LYS A 58 -12.18 3.19 -11.05
C LYS A 58 -10.83 3.45 -11.73
N LEU A 59 -9.74 2.99 -11.12
CA LEU A 59 -8.39 3.19 -11.65
C LEU A 59 -8.16 2.43 -12.94
N LYS A 60 -8.70 1.21 -13.05
CA LYS A 60 -8.62 0.40 -14.27
C LYS A 60 -9.25 1.11 -15.46
N ILE A 61 -10.41 1.76 -15.26
CA ILE A 61 -11.06 2.57 -16.28
C ILE A 61 -10.25 3.84 -16.58
N LEU A 62 -9.87 4.57 -15.54
CA LEU A 62 -9.14 5.84 -15.66
C LEU A 62 -7.81 5.69 -16.42
N TRP A 63 -7.10 4.60 -16.18
CA TRP A 63 -5.81 4.33 -16.80
C TRP A 63 -5.91 3.46 -18.06
N ASN A 64 -7.12 3.10 -18.51
CA ASN A 64 -7.38 2.18 -19.62
C ASN A 64 -6.54 0.90 -19.50
N ASP A 65 -6.47 0.36 -18.27
CA ASP A 65 -5.62 -0.77 -17.96
C ASP A 65 -6.30 -2.11 -18.28
N THR A 66 -5.72 -2.84 -19.23
CA THR A 66 -6.17 -4.17 -19.64
C THR A 66 -5.30 -5.31 -19.12
N ARG A 67 -4.17 -4.98 -18.46
CA ARG A 67 -3.13 -5.94 -18.07
C ARG A 67 -3.27 -6.47 -16.64
N THR A 68 -4.04 -5.79 -15.81
CA THR A 68 -4.13 -6.17 -14.39
C THR A 68 -5.39 -6.95 -14.09
N SER A 69 -5.27 -7.81 -13.10
CA SER A 69 -6.39 -8.50 -12.45
C SER A 69 -6.32 -8.31 -10.95
N LEU A 70 -7.50 -8.26 -10.30
CA LEU A 70 -7.62 -8.13 -8.85
C LEU A 70 -8.07 -9.48 -8.26
N HIS A 71 -7.40 -9.90 -7.21
CA HIS A 71 -7.63 -11.15 -6.51
C HIS A 71 -7.79 -10.92 -5.02
N ILE A 72 -8.67 -11.67 -4.38
CA ILE A 72 -8.77 -11.71 -2.91
C ILE A 72 -7.95 -12.92 -2.45
N LEU A 73 -6.95 -12.66 -1.62
CA LEU A 73 -6.15 -13.70 -1.01
C LEU A 73 -6.75 -14.07 0.35
N LEU A 74 -7.43 -15.21 0.37
CA LEU A 74 -8.03 -15.74 1.59
C LEU A 74 -6.94 -16.33 2.47
N ILE A 75 -6.74 -15.73 3.63
CA ILE A 75 -5.83 -16.24 4.66
C ILE A 75 -6.67 -16.86 5.77
N PRO A 76 -6.39 -18.10 6.19
CA PRO A 76 -7.16 -18.76 7.22
C PRO A 76 -7.34 -17.88 8.48
N GLU A 77 -8.53 -17.87 9.05
CA GLU A 77 -8.84 -17.09 10.26
C GLU A 77 -7.99 -17.51 11.46
N THR A 78 -7.53 -18.76 11.47
CA THR A 78 -6.59 -19.29 12.48
C THR A 78 -5.24 -18.57 12.47
N ILE A 79 -4.91 -17.85 11.40
CA ILE A 79 -3.68 -17.06 11.29
C ILE A 79 -3.88 -15.70 11.97
N PRO A 80 -3.14 -15.38 13.03
CA PRO A 80 -3.22 -14.07 13.69
C PRO A 80 -3.01 -12.91 12.73
N SER A 81 -3.77 -11.82 12.87
CA SER A 81 -3.74 -10.66 11.96
C SER A 81 -2.33 -10.13 11.69
N HIS A 82 -1.44 -10.12 12.70
CA HIS A 82 -0.04 -9.68 12.52
C HIS A 82 0.81 -10.62 11.66
N LYS A 83 0.37 -11.87 11.43
CA LYS A 83 1.05 -12.86 10.59
C LYS A 83 0.42 -12.98 9.19
N LYS A 84 -0.76 -12.39 8.96
CA LYS A 84 -1.45 -12.51 7.67
C LYS A 84 -0.61 -12.00 6.50
N ILE A 85 0.14 -10.89 6.67
CA ILE A 85 1.05 -10.38 5.61
C ILE A 85 2.16 -11.39 5.30
N SER A 86 2.85 -11.92 6.31
CA SER A 86 3.94 -12.87 6.07
C SER A 86 3.45 -14.17 5.45
N ASN A 87 2.23 -14.60 5.78
CA ASN A 87 1.59 -15.76 5.15
C ASN A 87 1.28 -15.49 3.68
N ALA A 88 0.68 -14.33 3.37
CA ALA A 88 0.45 -13.90 2.00
C ALA A 88 1.74 -13.86 1.18
N LEU A 89 2.81 -13.29 1.74
CA LEU A 89 4.11 -13.22 1.08
C LEU A 89 4.70 -14.61 0.82
N ASN A 90 4.55 -15.57 1.74
CA ASN A 90 4.99 -16.94 1.52
C ASN A 90 4.31 -17.57 0.31
N ILE A 91 3.01 -17.33 0.12
CA ILE A 91 2.25 -17.85 -1.03
C ILE A 91 2.70 -17.16 -2.31
N LEU A 92 2.65 -15.83 -2.32
CA LEU A 92 2.89 -15.05 -3.52
C LEU A 92 4.32 -15.14 -4.04
N ASN A 93 5.32 -15.26 -3.14
CA ASN A 93 6.73 -15.36 -3.51
C ASN A 93 7.09 -16.66 -4.23
N GLN A 94 6.25 -17.69 -4.12
CA GLN A 94 6.43 -18.97 -4.82
C GLN A 94 5.86 -18.95 -6.26
N GLU A 95 4.90 -18.07 -6.51
CA GLU A 95 4.12 -18.07 -7.75
C GLU A 95 4.47 -16.91 -8.69
N HIS A 96 5.24 -15.92 -8.22
CA HIS A 96 5.51 -14.69 -8.96
C HIS A 96 6.99 -14.36 -9.03
N ASP A 97 7.42 -13.76 -10.13
CA ASP A 97 8.81 -13.33 -10.33
C ASP A 97 9.19 -12.20 -9.36
N CYS A 98 8.18 -11.48 -8.88
CA CYS A 98 8.35 -10.35 -7.99
C CYS A 98 7.06 -10.08 -7.21
N VAL A 99 7.20 -9.79 -5.93
CA VAL A 99 6.13 -9.33 -5.05
C VAL A 99 6.44 -7.93 -4.56
N ILE A 100 5.52 -6.99 -4.72
CA ILE A 100 5.71 -5.59 -4.33
C ILE A 100 4.81 -5.27 -3.13
N LEU A 101 5.39 -4.68 -2.11
CA LEU A 101 4.69 -4.28 -0.88
C LEU A 101 4.96 -2.82 -0.54
N GLY A 102 3.89 -2.05 -0.35
CA GLY A 102 3.92 -0.63 -0.01
C GLY A 102 4.14 -0.36 1.47
N LEU A 103 5.31 -0.74 2.00
CA LEU A 103 5.73 -0.31 3.32
C LEU A 103 6.53 0.98 3.23
N ASN A 104 6.24 1.92 4.13
CA ASN A 104 6.93 3.19 4.22
C ASN A 104 7.58 3.38 5.60
N LYS A 105 8.54 4.29 5.65
CA LYS A 105 9.16 4.73 6.89
C LYS A 105 8.21 5.59 7.70
N TYR A 106 7.94 5.18 8.93
CA TYR A 106 7.10 5.99 9.80
C TYR A 106 7.81 7.24 10.30
N PRO A 107 7.13 8.38 10.41
CA PRO A 107 7.66 9.54 11.10
C PRO A 107 7.86 9.26 12.60
N SER A 108 8.58 10.13 13.28
CA SER A 108 8.84 9.95 14.72
C SER A 108 7.53 9.88 15.51
N LYS A 109 7.49 9.09 16.58
CA LYS A 109 6.30 8.98 17.45
C LYS A 109 5.83 10.33 17.98
N LYS A 110 6.77 11.21 18.32
CA LYS A 110 6.47 12.56 18.80
C LYS A 110 5.69 13.39 17.78
N SER A 111 5.92 13.14 16.49
CA SER A 111 5.25 13.88 15.41
C SER A 111 3.79 13.47 15.20
N ILE A 112 3.45 12.20 15.41
CA ILE A 112 2.10 11.68 15.14
C ILE A 112 1.28 11.45 16.41
N ARG A 113 1.92 11.01 17.49
CA ARG A 113 1.24 10.64 18.74
C ARG A 113 2.00 11.08 19.98
N PRO A 114 1.99 12.37 20.34
CA PRO A 114 2.74 12.86 21.49
C PRO A 114 2.31 12.25 22.84
N LYS A 115 1.11 11.67 22.95
CA LYS A 115 0.51 11.20 24.21
C LYS A 115 0.30 9.68 24.34
N LEU A 116 0.63 8.86 23.35
CA LEU A 116 0.41 7.42 23.44
C LEU A 116 1.69 6.69 23.90
N LYS A 117 1.62 6.18 25.14
CA LYS A 117 2.52 5.13 25.63
C LYS A 117 2.13 3.82 24.92
N GLY A 118 2.96 3.27 24.10
CA GLY A 118 2.71 2.00 23.44
C GLY A 118 3.81 1.65 22.45
N ASN A 119 4.03 0.35 22.28
CA ASN A 119 5.14 -0.24 21.54
C ASN A 119 5.39 0.44 20.19
N THR A 120 6.64 0.77 19.97
CA THR A 120 7.15 1.11 18.66
C THR A 120 6.95 -0.11 17.77
N PHE A 121 6.25 0.05 16.66
CA PHE A 121 6.52 -0.80 15.52
C PHE A 121 8.01 -0.60 15.19
N ASN A 122 8.81 -1.51 15.68
CA ASN A 122 10.22 -1.50 15.41
C ASN A 122 10.35 -2.02 13.99
N ASN A 123 10.57 -1.13 13.01
CA ASN A 123 10.79 -1.51 11.61
C ASN A 123 11.82 -2.63 11.49
N THR A 124 12.74 -2.74 12.47
CA THR A 124 13.79 -3.76 12.50
C THR A 124 13.27 -5.21 12.55
N SER A 125 12.21 -5.48 13.32
CA SER A 125 11.65 -6.84 13.41
C SER A 125 10.86 -7.20 12.15
N ILE A 126 10.13 -6.23 11.58
CA ILE A 126 9.43 -6.40 10.30
C ILE A 126 10.44 -6.60 9.18
N LEU A 127 11.48 -5.78 9.09
CA LEU A 127 12.52 -5.90 8.08
C LEU A 127 13.24 -7.25 8.16
N LYS A 128 13.60 -7.73 9.37
CA LYS A 128 14.19 -9.07 9.54
C LYS A 128 13.26 -10.18 9.03
N MET A 129 11.95 -10.04 9.22
CA MET A 129 10.98 -10.99 8.71
C MET A 129 10.87 -10.93 7.18
N LEU A 130 10.94 -9.73 6.61
CA LEU A 130 10.76 -9.50 5.18
C LEU A 130 12.02 -9.86 4.37
N ASN A 131 13.21 -9.73 4.92
CA ASN A 131 14.49 -10.04 4.25
C ASN A 131 14.66 -11.51 3.85
N LYS A 132 13.80 -12.40 4.33
CA LYS A 132 13.80 -13.81 3.91
C LYS A 132 13.10 -14.06 2.56
N PHE A 133 12.42 -13.07 2.00
CA PHE A 133 11.72 -13.18 0.72
C PHE A 133 12.59 -12.58 -0.38
N GLU A 134 13.17 -13.45 -1.22
CA GLU A 134 14.13 -13.05 -2.25
C GLU A 134 13.52 -12.18 -3.35
N ASN A 135 12.25 -12.45 -3.69
CA ASN A 135 11.54 -11.74 -4.76
C ASN A 135 10.72 -10.53 -4.25
N LEU A 136 10.87 -10.14 -2.98
CA LEU A 136 10.13 -9.04 -2.38
C LEU A 136 10.81 -7.70 -2.67
N ILE A 137 10.05 -6.76 -3.23
CA ILE A 137 10.47 -5.39 -3.46
C ILE A 137 9.70 -4.45 -2.51
N LEU A 138 10.44 -3.59 -1.80
CA LEU A 138 9.93 -2.62 -0.84
C LEU A 138 10.32 -1.20 -1.25
N PRO A 139 9.70 -0.61 -2.29
CA PRO A 139 10.22 0.62 -2.91
C PRO A 139 10.18 1.84 -2.01
N PHE A 140 9.29 1.84 -1.02
CA PHE A 140 9.04 2.99 -0.16
C PHE A 140 9.59 2.82 1.25
N ILE A 141 10.41 1.78 1.49
CA ILE A 141 10.87 1.43 2.85
C ILE A 141 11.62 2.56 3.55
N ASP A 142 12.34 3.38 2.80
CA ASP A 142 13.09 4.54 3.31
C ASP A 142 12.35 5.87 3.15
N LEU A 143 11.20 5.87 2.48
CA LEU A 143 10.39 7.06 2.25
C LEU A 143 9.33 7.25 3.33
N GLN A 144 9.15 8.47 3.77
CA GLN A 144 8.03 8.84 4.62
C GLN A 144 6.78 9.15 3.78
N LYS A 145 5.59 9.09 4.38
CA LYS A 145 4.32 9.29 3.67
C LYS A 145 4.22 10.64 2.94
N ASN A 146 4.81 11.71 3.47
CA ASN A 146 4.84 12.99 2.77
C ASN A 146 5.61 12.92 1.45
N GLN A 147 6.72 12.19 1.39
CA GLN A 147 7.48 11.99 0.15
C GLN A 147 6.66 11.19 -0.87
N ILE A 148 5.94 10.16 -0.41
CA ILE A 148 5.05 9.36 -1.27
C ILE A 148 3.87 10.19 -1.79
N ILE A 149 3.26 11.02 -0.94
CA ILE A 149 2.21 11.97 -1.37
C ILE A 149 2.78 12.98 -2.37
N GLN A 150 4.00 13.49 -2.16
CA GLN A 150 4.63 14.40 -3.13
C GLN A 150 4.76 13.76 -4.51
N MET A 151 5.06 12.45 -4.60
CA MET A 151 5.14 11.75 -5.88
C MET A 151 3.82 11.79 -6.66
N TYR A 152 2.66 11.82 -6.02
CA TYR A 152 1.39 11.99 -6.72
C TYR A 152 1.28 13.35 -7.42
N TYR A 153 1.85 14.40 -6.84
CA TYR A 153 1.94 15.71 -7.48
C TYR A 153 2.99 15.73 -8.59
N ASP A 154 4.14 15.10 -8.36
CA ASP A 154 5.23 15.02 -9.34
C ASP A 154 4.84 14.24 -10.61
N TYR A 155 3.97 13.24 -10.46
CA TYR A 155 3.43 12.46 -11.58
C TYR A 155 2.11 13.02 -12.15
N ASP A 156 1.64 14.16 -11.64
CA ASP A 156 0.37 14.80 -12.05
C ASP A 156 -0.86 13.85 -11.93
N ILE A 157 -0.92 13.09 -10.84
CA ILE A 157 -2.02 12.17 -10.50
C ILE A 157 -2.61 12.46 -9.11
N LYS A 158 -2.53 13.70 -8.65
CA LYS A 158 -2.96 14.10 -7.30
C LYS A 158 -4.44 13.83 -7.03
N GLU A 159 -5.31 13.88 -8.05
CA GLU A 159 -6.75 13.62 -7.94
C GLU A 159 -7.02 12.21 -7.40
N ILE A 160 -6.10 11.27 -7.64
CA ILE A 160 -6.22 9.89 -7.16
C ILE A 160 -6.09 9.82 -5.64
N LEU A 161 -5.39 10.77 -5.00
CA LEU A 161 -5.27 10.80 -3.54
C LEU A 161 -6.63 10.85 -2.84
N GLN A 162 -7.60 11.57 -3.40
CA GLN A 162 -8.96 11.65 -2.86
C GLN A 162 -9.69 10.32 -2.92
N MET A 163 -9.30 9.45 -3.85
CA MET A 163 -9.89 8.13 -4.03
C MET A 163 -9.24 7.08 -3.13
N THR A 164 -8.02 7.34 -2.60
CA THR A 164 -7.29 6.39 -1.77
C THR A 164 -7.82 6.37 -0.34
N HIS A 165 -7.79 5.19 0.28
CA HIS A 165 -8.27 4.98 1.63
C HIS A 165 -7.12 4.61 2.58
N SER A 166 -6.94 5.38 3.65
CA SER A 166 -5.89 5.10 4.67
C SER A 166 -6.45 4.64 6.01
N CYS A 167 -7.74 4.87 6.26
CA CYS A 167 -8.36 4.57 7.56
C CYS A 167 -8.64 3.06 7.71
N GLY A 168 -8.26 2.48 8.85
CA GLY A 168 -8.61 1.10 9.20
C GLY A 168 -10.01 0.94 9.84
N SER A 169 -10.81 2.02 9.92
CA SER A 169 -12.19 1.93 10.41
C SER A 169 -13.10 1.35 9.32
N PRO A 170 -14.10 0.54 9.68
CA PRO A 170 -15.10 0.06 8.75
C PRO A 170 -16.03 1.18 8.23
N GLU A 171 -16.06 2.32 8.90
CA GLU A 171 -16.88 3.47 8.48
C GLU A 171 -16.38 4.08 7.17
N LEU A 172 -17.33 4.59 6.35
CA LEU A 172 -17.00 5.22 5.06
C LEU A 172 -16.12 6.47 5.21
N LYS A 173 -16.24 7.19 6.33
CA LYS A 173 -15.47 8.40 6.59
C LYS A 173 -14.20 8.13 7.38
N PRO A 174 -13.08 8.80 7.06
CA PRO A 174 -11.85 8.69 7.83
C PRO A 174 -12.06 9.08 9.30
N CYS A 175 -11.69 8.21 10.23
CA CYS A 175 -11.88 8.44 11.67
C CYS A 175 -11.00 9.56 12.26
N LYS A 176 -9.96 9.99 11.54
CA LYS A 176 -8.96 11.03 11.91
C LYS A 176 -8.13 10.72 13.17
N ILE A 177 -8.42 9.63 13.89
CA ILE A 177 -7.77 9.27 15.15
C ILE A 177 -6.85 8.06 15.07
N CYS A 178 -7.08 7.13 14.14
CA CYS A 178 -6.20 5.98 13.95
C CYS A 178 -4.81 6.42 13.45
N PHE A 179 -3.84 5.52 13.59
CA PHE A 179 -2.46 5.79 13.19
C PHE A 179 -2.36 6.24 11.72
N ASN A 180 -3.00 5.52 10.81
CA ASN A 180 -2.92 5.80 9.37
C ASN A 180 -3.54 7.16 9.00
N CYS A 181 -4.66 7.52 9.62
CA CYS A 181 -5.24 8.85 9.43
C CYS A 181 -4.32 9.96 9.93
N ARG A 182 -3.75 9.80 11.13
CA ARG A 182 -2.84 10.79 11.71
C ARG A 182 -1.54 10.91 10.92
N GLU A 183 -1.01 9.80 10.42
CA GLU A 183 0.16 9.82 9.55
C GLU A 183 -0.13 10.59 8.25
N ARG A 184 -1.31 10.39 7.67
CA ARG A 184 -1.71 11.11 6.45
C ARG A 184 -1.88 12.61 6.73
N ILE A 185 -2.55 13.00 7.82
CA ILE A 185 -2.67 14.40 8.25
C ILE A 185 -1.27 15.03 8.45
N TRP A 186 -0.38 14.33 9.16
CA TRP A 186 0.99 14.78 9.36
C TRP A 186 1.72 15.00 8.04
N ALA A 187 1.56 14.08 7.08
CA ALA A 187 2.21 14.16 5.79
C ALA A 187 1.77 15.39 4.97
N TYR A 188 0.47 15.70 4.96
CA TYR A 188 -0.05 16.89 4.29
C TYR A 188 0.43 18.18 4.96
N ASN A 189 0.40 18.25 6.30
CA ASN A 189 0.94 19.40 7.04
C ASN A 189 2.43 19.63 6.76
N LYS A 190 3.19 18.53 6.56
CA LYS A 190 4.62 18.62 6.24
C LYS A 190 4.88 19.16 4.84
N LEU A 191 3.94 18.96 3.92
CA LEU A 191 4.02 19.44 2.53
C LEU A 191 3.40 20.83 2.33
N ASP A 192 2.75 21.38 3.36
CA ASP A 192 1.95 22.60 3.25
C ASP A 192 0.92 22.52 2.10
N LYS A 193 0.21 21.41 2.03
CA LYS A 193 -0.80 21.12 1.01
C LYS A 193 -2.18 20.93 1.62
N PRO A 194 -3.27 21.23 0.87
CA PRO A 194 -4.62 20.95 1.30
C PRO A 194 -4.79 19.49 1.71
N LEU A 195 -5.46 19.26 2.85
CA LEU A 195 -5.64 17.94 3.41
C LEU A 195 -6.67 17.14 2.60
N GLU A 196 -6.24 16.05 2.01
CA GLU A 196 -7.07 15.08 1.32
C GLU A 196 -7.00 13.74 2.06
N LEU A 197 -8.07 13.42 2.80
CA LEU A 197 -8.10 12.18 3.60
C LEU A 197 -8.60 10.95 2.83
N GLY A 198 -9.15 11.18 1.65
CA GLY A 198 -9.83 10.14 0.89
C GLY A 198 -11.23 9.83 1.42
N VAL A 199 -11.92 8.96 0.74
CA VAL A 199 -13.27 8.47 1.08
C VAL A 199 -13.21 7.12 1.78
#